data_15fd106995d43a9f5e241622ca5377b3
#
_entry.id   15fd106995d43a9f5e241622ca5377b3
#
_cell.length_a   1.000
_cell.length_b   1.000
_cell.length_c   1.000
_cell.angle_alpha   90.00
_cell.angle_beta   90.00
_cell.angle_gamma   90.00
#
_symmetry.space_group_name_H-M   'P 1'
#
loop_
_entity.id
_entity.type
_entity.pdbx_description
1 polymer ?
#
loop_
_entity_poly.entity_id
_entity_poly.type
_entity_poly.pdbx_seq_one_letter_code
_entity_poly.pdbx_strand_id
1 'polypeptide(L)'
;PIRIGEGSQPLVNALLGDGGSAWIGTEGALYRYDGKRLENISPLSGNSVKSLSVYAGLIYAGTDNGLYIYNKKDKTVRHALHDSRSPHSIANNIVWAVFSDRWGNLWAGTDQGVSDLRKRRFYDYIPLSDLTNTGEGNCLHLIYRGLDGRMWLGGTNGLITYGATHGYMPDDMNGITWFRQSSPTHYMSHNRVRRVYTDTEGRVLVCTDHGINIYNPQTRQMRNVIVTDPSRRYTTAWAYDIIDDGQGRYWICSYMGGVFVISKKKLLGATTPTVMADRHFLKELQGMHVLQLVKDGRGRIYARMYDRGLDRISSATMRVEHLVGKDRLVSDLIVDRRGNVWAAMKGEVRCFGPESAADRSLHITGYDAADAAMLCEVEGNVWAVMGSDCCILGKDGKTTRFAVPGFRPLAICYDPVSRSVLLGGNDAVVSIPIANVMHGGTDKGHRGKLFLSGVMVDGKQFTSDEGYPTYLSEMTLTARQNNVTFQLTDLPQSGQQPCVYAYRLKGVDRTWQYIHGERLDISYNALPPGDYT
;
A
#
# COMPACT_ATOMS: atom_id res chain seq x y z
N PRO A 1 24.06 48.54 9.10
CA PRO A 1 22.65 48.12 8.92
C PRO A 1 22.41 47.77 7.45
N ILE A 2 21.72 46.65 7.19
CA ILE A 2 21.25 46.27 5.86
C ILE A 2 19.88 46.91 5.67
N ARG A 3 19.73 47.75 4.64
CA ARG A 3 18.42 48.31 4.27
C ARG A 3 17.73 47.44 3.26
N ILE A 4 16.42 47.19 3.46
CA ILE A 4 15.56 46.36 2.60
C ILE A 4 14.67 47.32 1.80
N GLY A 5 15.06 47.61 0.54
CA GLY A 5 14.31 48.52 -0.34
C GLY A 5 14.47 50.01 0.00
N GLU A 6 13.72 50.86 -0.75
CA GLU A 6 13.63 52.30 -0.53
C GLU A 6 12.33 52.60 0.21
N GLY A 7 12.39 53.25 1.38
CA GLY A 7 11.23 53.63 2.19
C GLY A 7 11.23 53.05 3.61
N SER A 8 10.03 52.86 4.19
CA SER A 8 9.88 52.24 5.52
C SER A 8 10.39 50.81 5.50
N GLN A 9 11.26 50.47 6.46
CA GLN A 9 11.81 49.12 6.54
C GLN A 9 10.71 48.12 6.96
N PRO A 10 10.60 46.95 6.28
CA PRO A 10 9.66 45.93 6.66
C PRO A 10 10.04 45.30 8.00
N LEU A 11 9.05 44.81 8.73
CA LEU A 11 9.28 44.00 9.92
C LEU A 11 9.98 42.70 9.55
N VAL A 12 11.07 42.40 10.24
CA VAL A 12 11.82 41.16 10.09
C VAL A 12 11.33 40.14 11.10
N ASN A 13 10.78 39.06 10.62
CA ASN A 13 10.22 37.97 11.46
C ASN A 13 11.19 36.81 11.67
N ALA A 14 12.07 36.54 10.69
CA ALA A 14 12.97 35.39 10.72
C ALA A 14 14.33 35.71 10.12
N LEU A 15 15.39 35.19 10.73
CA LEU A 15 16.78 35.25 10.25
C LEU A 15 17.36 33.83 10.25
N LEU A 16 18.06 33.46 9.18
CA LEU A 16 18.72 32.18 9.05
C LEU A 16 20.10 32.36 8.41
N GLY A 17 21.17 31.95 9.10
CA GLY A 17 22.52 31.87 8.54
C GLY A 17 22.73 30.58 7.76
N ASP A 18 23.33 30.67 6.56
CA ASP A 18 23.58 29.51 5.72
C ASP A 18 24.82 29.77 4.81
N GLY A 19 25.93 29.12 5.13
CA GLY A 19 27.12 29.08 4.29
C GLY A 19 27.69 30.44 3.85
N GLY A 20 27.72 31.44 4.77
CA GLY A 20 28.19 32.81 4.47
C GLY A 20 27.10 33.72 3.90
N SER A 21 25.88 33.24 3.72
CA SER A 21 24.70 34.05 3.38
C SER A 21 23.77 34.16 4.58
N ALA A 22 22.99 35.24 4.65
CA ALA A 22 21.89 35.42 5.57
C ALA A 22 20.56 35.43 4.79
N TRP A 23 19.59 34.64 5.24
CA TRP A 23 18.24 34.66 4.73
C TRP A 23 17.37 35.47 5.69
N ILE A 24 16.57 36.36 5.15
CA ILE A 24 15.81 37.36 5.91
C ILE A 24 14.35 37.22 5.52
N GLY A 25 13.55 36.69 6.43
CA GLY A 25 12.09 36.62 6.29
C GLY A 25 11.44 37.88 6.85
N THR A 26 10.60 38.50 6.05
CA THR A 26 9.87 39.73 6.40
C THR A 26 8.35 39.53 6.28
N GLU A 27 7.57 40.55 6.66
CA GLU A 27 6.10 40.53 6.46
C GLU A 27 5.66 40.45 5.00
N GLY A 28 6.52 40.72 4.04
CA GLY A 28 6.13 40.77 2.63
C GLY A 28 7.02 39.98 1.68
N ALA A 29 8.13 39.42 2.12
CA ALA A 29 9.05 38.71 1.23
C ALA A 29 10.15 37.92 1.95
N LEU A 30 10.84 37.08 1.18
CA LEU A 30 12.08 36.44 1.56
C LEU A 30 13.26 37.11 0.82
N TYR A 31 14.31 37.46 1.55
CA TYR A 31 15.53 38.01 0.99
C TYR A 31 16.73 37.12 1.31
N ARG A 32 17.72 37.14 0.42
CA ARG A 32 19.03 36.54 0.64
C ARG A 32 20.10 37.66 0.59
N TYR A 33 20.94 37.72 1.60
CA TYR A 33 22.11 38.61 1.65
C TYR A 33 23.38 37.77 1.63
N ASP A 34 24.26 37.98 0.67
CA ASP A 34 25.52 37.25 0.47
C ASP A 34 26.75 37.95 1.04
N GLY A 35 26.55 38.97 1.84
CA GLY A 35 27.61 39.87 2.38
C GLY A 35 27.83 41.13 1.52
N LYS A 36 27.32 41.17 0.29
CA LYS A 36 27.45 42.30 -0.64
C LYS A 36 26.13 42.75 -1.26
N ARG A 37 25.31 41.78 -1.67
CA ARG A 37 24.06 42.02 -2.39
C ARG A 37 22.88 41.45 -1.61
N LEU A 38 21.77 42.19 -1.67
CA LEU A 38 20.48 41.75 -1.19
C LEU A 38 19.62 41.32 -2.39
N GLU A 39 19.24 40.05 -2.46
CA GLU A 39 18.42 39.45 -3.50
C GLU A 39 17.00 39.16 -2.94
N ASN A 40 15.97 39.64 -3.63
CA ASN A 40 14.58 39.27 -3.30
C ASN A 40 14.24 37.94 -3.98
N ILE A 41 13.69 37.00 -3.23
CA ILE A 41 13.20 35.72 -3.75
C ILE A 41 11.75 35.91 -4.20
N SER A 42 11.59 36.39 -5.43
CA SER A 42 10.32 36.87 -6.01
C SER A 42 9.10 35.92 -5.85
N PRO A 43 9.22 34.58 -5.93
CA PRO A 43 8.08 33.69 -5.71
C PRO A 43 7.46 33.75 -4.31
N LEU A 44 8.16 34.34 -3.32
CA LEU A 44 7.65 34.53 -1.97
C LEU A 44 7.22 35.99 -1.70
N SER A 45 7.27 36.85 -2.71
CA SER A 45 6.82 38.24 -2.58
C SER A 45 5.31 38.31 -2.30
N GLY A 46 4.91 39.16 -1.37
CA GLY A 46 3.52 39.29 -0.90
C GLY A 46 3.13 38.33 0.23
N ASN A 47 4.05 37.46 0.68
CA ASN A 47 3.77 36.54 1.79
C ASN A 47 4.57 36.92 3.04
N SER A 48 3.94 36.88 4.20
CA SER A 48 4.61 37.05 5.48
C SER A 48 5.41 35.80 5.86
N VAL A 49 6.74 35.90 5.75
CA VAL A 49 7.65 34.81 6.12
C VAL A 49 7.85 34.81 7.63
N LYS A 50 7.34 33.81 8.32
CA LYS A 50 7.30 33.73 9.79
C LYS A 50 8.48 32.95 10.37
N SER A 51 8.96 31.94 9.66
CA SER A 51 10.04 31.08 10.13
C SER A 51 10.84 30.51 8.96
N LEU A 52 12.14 30.27 9.20
CA LEU A 52 13.07 29.74 8.21
C LEU A 52 13.83 28.53 8.76
N SER A 53 14.08 27.54 7.91
CA SER A 53 14.96 26.42 8.20
C SER A 53 15.74 26.01 6.95
N VAL A 54 16.89 25.35 7.11
CA VAL A 54 17.72 24.89 5.99
C VAL A 54 18.15 23.44 6.17
N TYR A 55 18.06 22.67 5.09
CA TYR A 55 18.64 21.34 5.03
C TYR A 55 19.03 20.97 3.59
N ALA A 56 20.24 20.43 3.42
CA ALA A 56 20.75 19.88 2.14
C ALA A 56 20.51 20.77 0.90
N GLY A 57 20.71 22.08 1.04
CA GLY A 57 20.55 23.02 -0.07
C GLY A 57 19.13 23.53 -0.31
N LEU A 58 18.17 23.09 0.51
CA LEU A 58 16.81 23.60 0.48
C LEU A 58 16.59 24.59 1.62
N ILE A 59 15.92 25.70 1.32
CA ILE A 59 15.42 26.66 2.31
C ILE A 59 13.90 26.41 2.46
N TYR A 60 13.47 26.20 3.67
CA TYR A 60 12.06 26.05 4.03
C TYR A 60 11.58 27.34 4.68
N ALA A 61 10.52 27.90 4.16
CA ALA A 61 9.92 29.13 4.65
C ALA A 61 8.45 28.88 5.05
N GLY A 62 8.19 28.97 6.35
CA GLY A 62 6.81 28.98 6.88
C GLY A 62 6.22 30.36 6.71
N THR A 63 5.03 30.43 6.12
CA THR A 63 4.37 31.69 5.79
C THR A 63 2.90 31.70 6.25
N ASP A 64 2.22 32.83 6.07
CA ASP A 64 0.76 32.96 6.21
C ASP A 64 -0.03 32.36 5.04
N ASN A 65 0.67 31.85 4.03
CA ASN A 65 0.10 31.21 2.85
C ASN A 65 0.82 29.88 2.53
N GLY A 66 0.97 29.02 3.51
CA GLY A 66 1.57 27.70 3.32
C GLY A 66 3.06 27.63 3.57
N LEU A 67 3.62 26.52 3.14
CA LEU A 67 5.05 26.21 3.25
C LEU A 67 5.72 26.34 1.88
N TYR A 68 6.72 27.21 1.78
CA TYR A 68 7.55 27.34 0.58
C TYR A 68 8.88 26.61 0.75
N ILE A 69 9.29 25.91 -0.30
CA ILE A 69 10.55 25.16 -0.35
C ILE A 69 11.38 25.69 -1.54
N TYR A 70 12.40 26.47 -1.25
CA TYR A 70 13.30 27.02 -2.25
C TYR A 70 14.55 26.17 -2.41
N ASN A 71 14.84 25.74 -3.63
CA ASN A 71 16.05 25.01 -3.97
C ASN A 71 17.16 25.98 -4.41
N LYS A 72 18.25 26.08 -3.64
CA LYS A 72 19.36 26.97 -3.92
C LYS A 72 20.13 26.65 -5.20
N LYS A 73 20.11 25.37 -5.65
CA LYS A 73 20.89 24.89 -6.80
C LYS A 73 20.27 25.33 -8.13
N ASP A 74 18.98 25.14 -8.28
CA ASP A 74 18.23 25.39 -9.52
C ASP A 74 17.29 26.59 -9.41
N LYS A 75 17.24 27.23 -8.23
CA LYS A 75 16.40 28.39 -7.90
C LYS A 75 14.88 28.10 -8.06
N THR A 76 14.48 26.84 -8.04
CA THR A 76 13.06 26.46 -8.11
C THR A 76 12.39 26.62 -6.76
N VAL A 77 11.07 26.88 -6.78
CA VAL A 77 10.24 26.98 -5.60
C VAL A 77 9.10 25.98 -5.71
N ARG A 78 8.90 25.19 -4.66
CA ARG A 78 7.69 24.39 -4.46
C ARG A 78 6.87 25.02 -3.36
N HIS A 79 5.55 25.00 -3.52
CA HIS A 79 4.58 25.56 -2.59
C HIS A 79 3.65 24.45 -2.10
N ALA A 80 3.66 24.19 -0.81
CA ALA A 80 2.79 23.21 -0.18
C ALA A 80 1.65 23.91 0.58
N LEU A 81 0.43 23.57 0.25
CA LEU A 81 -0.80 24.08 0.85
C LEU A 81 -1.57 22.99 1.56
N HIS A 82 -2.43 23.39 2.49
CA HIS A 82 -3.44 22.51 3.07
C HIS A 82 -4.51 22.17 2.02
N ASP A 83 -4.82 20.89 1.90
CA ASP A 83 -5.96 20.38 1.15
C ASP A 83 -6.77 19.44 2.07
N SER A 84 -7.99 19.84 2.43
CA SER A 84 -8.88 19.05 3.30
C SER A 84 -9.23 17.66 2.74
N ARG A 85 -9.05 17.45 1.43
CA ARG A 85 -9.25 16.15 0.77
C ARG A 85 -8.04 15.24 0.85
N SER A 86 -6.86 15.79 1.17
CA SER A 86 -5.60 15.07 1.26
C SER A 86 -5.12 14.99 2.70
N PRO A 87 -5.16 13.81 3.35
CA PRO A 87 -4.64 13.63 4.70
C PRO A 87 -3.11 13.80 4.80
N HIS A 88 -2.43 13.94 3.65
CA HIS A 88 -0.99 14.13 3.54
C HIS A 88 -0.57 15.55 3.17
N SER A 89 -1.52 16.48 3.09
CA SER A 89 -1.21 17.91 3.01
C SER A 89 -0.77 18.46 4.37
N ILE A 90 -0.19 19.67 4.38
CA ILE A 90 0.09 20.35 5.66
C ILE A 90 -1.21 20.62 6.42
N ALA A 91 -1.13 20.62 7.75
CA ALA A 91 -2.33 20.70 8.60
C ALA A 91 -3.10 22.02 8.45
N ASN A 92 -2.43 23.13 8.13
CA ASN A 92 -3.03 24.44 7.88
C ASN A 92 -2.08 25.34 7.05
N ASN A 93 -2.62 26.32 6.33
CA ASN A 93 -1.83 27.24 5.52
C ASN A 93 -1.10 28.32 6.33
N ILE A 94 -1.46 28.56 7.58
CA ILE A 94 -0.69 29.46 8.45
C ILE A 94 0.39 28.64 9.14
N VAL A 95 1.63 28.77 8.65
CA VAL A 95 2.82 28.05 9.16
C VAL A 95 3.65 28.98 10.01
N TRP A 96 3.60 28.80 11.34
CA TRP A 96 4.29 29.63 12.31
C TRP A 96 5.75 29.29 12.50
N ALA A 97 6.08 28.00 12.45
CA ALA A 97 7.40 27.50 12.72
C ALA A 97 7.78 26.39 11.73
N VAL A 98 9.02 26.41 11.26
CA VAL A 98 9.62 25.32 10.51
C VAL A 98 10.94 24.91 11.15
N PHE A 99 11.15 23.62 11.25
CA PHE A 99 12.38 23.06 11.81
C PHE A 99 12.82 21.85 11.00
N SER A 100 14.06 21.86 10.56
CA SER A 100 14.68 20.70 9.91
C SER A 100 15.59 20.01 10.91
N ASP A 101 15.31 18.74 11.20
CA ASP A 101 16.16 17.97 12.08
C ASP A 101 17.47 17.52 11.39
N ARG A 102 18.38 16.97 12.14
CA ARG A 102 19.69 16.50 11.64
C ARG A 102 19.60 15.35 10.63
N TRP A 103 18.44 14.68 10.55
CA TRP A 103 18.19 13.60 9.59
C TRP A 103 17.49 14.08 8.31
N GLY A 104 17.06 15.33 8.31
CA GLY A 104 16.42 15.98 7.18
C GLY A 104 14.91 15.85 7.17
N ASN A 105 14.29 15.44 8.28
CA ASN A 105 12.86 15.59 8.43
C ASN A 105 12.54 17.05 8.67
N LEU A 106 11.47 17.52 8.07
CA LEU A 106 10.96 18.86 8.26
C LEU A 106 9.70 18.81 9.13
N TRP A 107 9.70 19.61 10.17
CA TRP A 107 8.56 19.82 11.05
C TRP A 107 7.97 21.20 10.78
N ALA A 108 6.68 21.27 10.49
CA ALA A 108 5.96 22.51 10.27
C ALA A 108 4.85 22.67 11.32
N GLY A 109 5.03 23.62 12.23
CA GLY A 109 4.03 24.02 13.22
C GLY A 109 3.03 24.98 12.60
N THR A 110 1.75 24.66 12.65
CA THR A 110 0.66 25.43 12.03
C THR A 110 -0.39 25.80 13.06
N ASP A 111 -1.36 26.63 12.67
CA ASP A 111 -2.52 26.95 13.52
C ASP A 111 -3.35 25.72 13.93
N GLN A 112 -3.31 24.64 13.17
CA GLN A 112 -4.11 23.43 13.40
C GLN A 112 -3.25 22.19 13.62
N GLY A 113 -2.12 22.33 14.28
CA GLY A 113 -1.25 21.22 14.64
C GLY A 113 0.09 21.22 13.94
N VAL A 114 0.78 20.09 13.98
CA VAL A 114 2.13 19.92 13.44
C VAL A 114 2.10 18.96 12.26
N SER A 115 2.74 19.35 11.17
CA SER A 115 2.99 18.49 10.02
C SER A 115 4.44 17.99 10.04
N ASP A 116 4.61 16.68 9.92
CA ASP A 116 5.90 16.00 9.81
C ASP A 116 6.13 15.62 8.33
N LEU A 117 7.07 16.31 7.68
CA LEU A 117 7.46 16.03 6.29
C LEU A 117 8.77 15.24 6.31
N ARG A 118 8.66 13.93 6.30
CA ARG A 118 9.83 13.03 6.31
C ARG A 118 10.50 12.98 4.94
N LYS A 119 11.81 13.12 4.90
CA LYS A 119 12.59 13.27 3.66
C LYS A 119 12.67 12.00 2.83
N ARG A 120 12.59 10.82 3.43
CA ARG A 120 12.68 9.53 2.74
C ARG A 120 11.55 8.64 3.21
N ARG A 121 10.45 8.70 2.49
CA ARG A 121 9.52 7.57 2.50
C ARG A 121 10.10 6.52 1.57
N PHE A 122 10.05 5.26 1.97
CA PHE A 122 10.35 4.16 1.08
C PHE A 122 9.24 3.93 0.05
N TYR A 123 8.15 4.70 0.14
CA TYR A 123 6.96 4.65 -0.70
C TYR A 123 6.45 6.04 -1.06
N ASP A 124 5.70 6.12 -2.17
CA ASP A 124 4.90 7.27 -2.55
C ASP A 124 3.43 6.98 -2.24
N TYR A 125 2.75 7.91 -1.58
CA TYR A 125 1.32 7.85 -1.33
C TYR A 125 0.60 8.76 -2.31
N ILE A 126 -0.36 8.20 -3.06
CA ILE A 126 -1.07 8.88 -4.14
C ILE A 126 -2.55 8.84 -3.83
N PRO A 127 -3.16 9.95 -3.38
CA PRO A 127 -4.60 10.05 -3.23
C PRO A 127 -5.31 9.74 -4.56
N LEU A 128 -6.46 9.10 -4.48
CA LEU A 128 -7.26 8.81 -5.67
C LEU A 128 -7.71 10.09 -6.39
N SER A 129 -7.95 11.15 -5.64
CA SER A 129 -8.24 12.49 -6.17
C SER A 129 -7.16 13.01 -7.11
N ASP A 130 -5.89 12.74 -6.83
CA ASP A 130 -4.75 13.15 -7.65
C ASP A 130 -4.66 12.36 -8.95
N LEU A 131 -5.17 11.11 -8.94
CA LEU A 131 -5.26 10.27 -10.13
C LEU A 131 -6.49 10.55 -10.99
N THR A 132 -7.57 11.06 -10.40
CA THR A 132 -8.87 11.19 -11.10
C THR A 132 -9.33 12.63 -11.27
N ASN A 133 -8.68 13.57 -10.62
CA ASN A 133 -9.08 14.97 -10.53
C ASN A 133 -10.55 15.17 -10.06
N THR A 134 -11.02 14.25 -9.21
CA THR A 134 -12.37 14.31 -8.61
C THR A 134 -12.27 14.05 -7.10
N GLY A 135 -13.27 14.53 -6.34
CA GLY A 135 -13.40 14.24 -4.92
C GLY A 135 -14.12 12.90 -4.63
N GLU A 136 -14.43 12.10 -5.65
CA GLU A 136 -15.13 10.83 -5.46
C GLU A 136 -14.16 9.73 -5.00
N GLY A 137 -14.56 8.96 -4.00
CA GLY A 137 -13.79 7.86 -3.43
C GLY A 137 -14.05 6.51 -4.10
N ASN A 138 -13.09 5.60 -3.95
CA ASN A 138 -13.21 4.20 -4.32
C ASN A 138 -12.34 3.31 -3.41
N CYS A 139 -12.91 2.24 -2.92
CA CYS A 139 -12.18 1.23 -2.17
C CYS A 139 -11.49 0.28 -3.16
N LEU A 140 -10.21 0.53 -3.44
CA LEU A 140 -9.44 -0.18 -4.47
C LEU A 140 -8.98 -1.54 -3.98
N HIS A 141 -9.60 -2.61 -4.46
CA HIS A 141 -9.20 -3.99 -4.19
C HIS A 141 -8.65 -4.71 -5.43
N LEU A 142 -8.46 -3.97 -6.51
CA LEU A 142 -7.79 -4.43 -7.72
C LEU A 142 -6.92 -3.33 -8.31
N ILE A 143 -5.67 -3.64 -8.56
CA ILE A 143 -4.77 -2.87 -9.43
C ILE A 143 -4.24 -3.84 -10.48
N TYR A 144 -4.28 -3.43 -11.73
CA TYR A 144 -3.85 -4.26 -12.84
C TYR A 144 -3.23 -3.41 -13.94
N ARG A 145 -2.09 -3.84 -14.49
CA ARG A 145 -1.50 -3.27 -15.70
C ARG A 145 -1.84 -4.16 -16.89
N GLY A 146 -2.56 -3.60 -17.86
CA GLY A 146 -2.85 -4.28 -19.11
C GLY A 146 -1.61 -4.43 -20.01
N LEU A 147 -1.66 -5.35 -20.95
CA LEU A 147 -0.60 -5.56 -21.95
C LEU A 147 -0.42 -4.34 -22.88
N ASP A 148 -1.44 -3.51 -22.99
CA ASP A 148 -1.46 -2.25 -23.74
C ASP A 148 -0.85 -1.06 -22.97
N GLY A 149 -0.28 -1.30 -21.80
CA GLY A 149 0.32 -0.29 -20.94
C GLY A 149 -0.68 0.54 -20.12
N ARG A 150 -1.99 0.26 -20.22
CA ARG A 150 -3.00 0.93 -19.40
C ARG A 150 -3.01 0.42 -17.98
N MET A 151 -3.22 1.33 -17.04
CA MET A 151 -3.55 0.99 -15.65
C MET A 151 -5.06 0.83 -15.49
N TRP A 152 -5.43 -0.13 -14.65
CA TRP A 152 -6.81 -0.44 -14.29
C TRP A 152 -6.92 -0.51 -12.77
N LEU A 153 -7.74 0.36 -12.19
CA LEU A 153 -7.97 0.45 -10.74
C LEU A 153 -9.44 0.10 -10.49
N GLY A 154 -9.67 -1.07 -9.93
CA GLY A 154 -11.01 -1.60 -9.68
C GLY A 154 -11.37 -1.59 -8.21
N GLY A 155 -12.63 -1.27 -7.90
CA GLY A 155 -13.06 -1.18 -6.52
C GLY A 155 -14.56 -1.41 -6.34
N THR A 156 -15.09 -0.82 -5.27
CA THR A 156 -16.51 -0.85 -4.95
C THR A 156 -17.31 0.22 -5.69
N ASN A 157 -16.64 1.26 -6.20
CA ASN A 157 -17.24 2.37 -6.93
C ASN A 157 -16.75 2.43 -8.40
N GLY A 158 -16.76 1.30 -9.09
CA GLY A 158 -16.44 1.22 -10.50
C GLY A 158 -14.98 0.95 -10.82
N LEU A 159 -14.64 1.14 -12.08
CA LEU A 159 -13.34 0.85 -12.68
C LEU A 159 -12.75 2.08 -13.34
N ILE A 160 -11.58 2.48 -12.89
CA ILE A 160 -10.81 3.60 -13.43
C ILE A 160 -9.73 3.03 -14.36
N THR A 161 -9.53 3.65 -15.52
CA THR A 161 -8.43 3.28 -16.43
C THR A 161 -7.83 4.50 -17.10
N TYR A 162 -6.52 4.45 -17.32
CA TYR A 162 -5.74 5.48 -17.99
C TYR A 162 -4.47 4.90 -18.63
N GLY A 163 -3.92 5.60 -19.62
CA GLY A 163 -2.59 5.30 -20.17
C GLY A 163 -1.50 5.67 -19.18
N ALA A 164 -0.50 4.82 -19.03
CA ALA A 164 0.59 5.00 -18.08
C ALA A 164 1.89 4.38 -18.65
N THR A 165 2.43 5.00 -19.70
CA THR A 165 3.55 4.45 -20.48
C THR A 165 4.91 4.59 -19.79
N HIS A 166 5.04 5.57 -18.88
CA HIS A 166 6.30 5.87 -18.19
C HIS A 166 6.30 5.53 -16.70
N GLY A 167 5.29 4.82 -16.22
CA GLY A 167 5.14 4.45 -14.82
C GLY A 167 3.69 4.15 -14.48
N TYR A 168 3.30 4.43 -13.26
CA TYR A 168 1.94 4.16 -12.77
C TYR A 168 1.02 5.40 -12.76
N MET A 169 1.58 6.60 -13.01
CA MET A 169 0.81 7.85 -13.10
C MET A 169 0.19 8.00 -14.49
N PRO A 170 -0.96 8.68 -14.61
CA PRO A 170 -1.55 8.97 -15.91
C PRO A 170 -0.61 9.76 -16.82
N ASP A 171 -0.47 9.33 -18.07
CA ASP A 171 0.27 10.10 -19.09
C ASP A 171 -0.46 11.41 -19.45
N ASP A 172 -1.79 11.39 -19.38
CA ASP A 172 -2.69 12.54 -19.60
C ASP A 172 -3.90 12.44 -18.66
N MET A 173 -4.11 13.47 -17.85
CA MET A 173 -5.24 13.55 -16.92
C MET A 173 -6.60 13.57 -17.67
N ASN A 174 -6.66 14.09 -18.89
CA ASN A 174 -7.87 14.05 -19.71
C ASN A 174 -8.14 12.67 -20.32
N GLY A 175 -7.15 11.78 -20.31
CA GLY A 175 -7.24 10.40 -20.80
C GLY A 175 -7.82 9.42 -19.80
N ILE A 176 -8.18 9.87 -18.59
CA ILE A 176 -8.73 9.03 -17.53
C ILE A 176 -10.19 8.71 -17.84
N THR A 177 -10.55 7.44 -17.71
CA THR A 177 -11.92 6.96 -17.91
C THR A 177 -12.39 6.25 -16.67
N TRP A 178 -13.57 6.61 -16.17
CA TRP A 178 -14.20 5.96 -15.02
C TRP A 178 -15.49 5.26 -15.43
N PHE A 179 -15.45 3.93 -15.48
CA PHE A 179 -16.60 3.08 -15.78
C PHE A 179 -17.44 2.85 -14.54
N ARG A 180 -18.73 3.15 -14.63
CA ARG A 180 -19.72 2.96 -13.54
C ARG A 180 -21.09 2.60 -14.09
N GLN A 181 -21.91 1.96 -13.27
CA GLN A 181 -23.28 1.62 -13.64
C GLN A 181 -24.15 2.88 -13.90
N SER A 182 -23.87 3.97 -13.19
CA SER A 182 -24.56 5.25 -13.36
C SER A 182 -24.00 6.14 -14.47
N SER A 183 -22.90 5.78 -15.11
CA SER A 183 -22.28 6.61 -16.14
C SER A 183 -23.05 6.51 -17.46
N PRO A 184 -23.49 7.63 -18.06
CA PRO A 184 -24.15 7.60 -19.35
C PRO A 184 -23.22 7.34 -20.53
N THR A 185 -21.93 7.67 -20.39
CA THR A 185 -20.92 7.56 -21.47
C THR A 185 -19.97 6.37 -21.29
N HIS A 186 -19.67 6.01 -20.04
CA HIS A 186 -18.76 4.93 -19.70
C HIS A 186 -19.46 3.92 -18.79
N TYR A 187 -20.53 3.34 -19.33
CA TYR A 187 -21.35 2.36 -18.62
C TYR A 187 -20.61 1.05 -18.37
N MET A 188 -20.80 0.49 -17.20
CA MET A 188 -20.43 -0.86 -16.80
C MET A 188 -21.60 -1.52 -16.06
N SER A 189 -21.75 -2.83 -16.15
CA SER A 189 -22.92 -3.54 -15.64
C SER A 189 -23.09 -3.47 -14.12
N HIS A 190 -21.99 -3.28 -13.36
CA HIS A 190 -22.02 -3.15 -11.90
C HIS A 190 -20.78 -2.42 -11.39
N ASN A 191 -20.93 -1.62 -10.32
CA ASN A 191 -19.81 -0.85 -9.76
C ASN A 191 -18.77 -1.71 -9.04
N ARG A 192 -19.15 -2.89 -8.53
CA ARG A 192 -18.19 -3.77 -7.85
C ARG A 192 -17.41 -4.59 -8.85
N VAL A 193 -16.14 -4.24 -9.02
CA VAL A 193 -15.20 -4.93 -9.91
C VAL A 193 -14.53 -6.07 -9.16
N ARG A 194 -14.49 -7.27 -9.73
CA ARG A 194 -13.84 -8.45 -9.13
C ARG A 194 -12.50 -8.77 -9.75
N ARG A 195 -12.41 -8.69 -11.07
CA ARG A 195 -11.20 -8.99 -11.83
C ARG A 195 -11.14 -8.15 -13.10
N VAL A 196 -9.95 -7.73 -13.48
CA VAL A 196 -9.61 -7.30 -14.83
C VAL A 196 -8.61 -8.31 -15.38
N TYR A 197 -8.86 -8.79 -16.56
CA TYR A 197 -8.03 -9.80 -17.23
C TYR A 197 -7.79 -9.39 -18.67
N THR A 198 -6.53 -9.47 -19.11
CA THR A 198 -6.18 -9.33 -20.53
C THR A 198 -5.82 -10.70 -21.08
N ASP A 199 -6.52 -11.12 -22.14
CA ASP A 199 -6.26 -12.41 -22.76
C ASP A 199 -5.00 -12.38 -23.65
N THR A 200 -4.64 -13.54 -24.19
CA THR A 200 -3.45 -13.71 -25.05
C THR A 200 -3.53 -12.90 -26.36
N GLU A 201 -4.70 -12.40 -26.72
CA GLU A 201 -4.94 -11.57 -27.91
C GLU A 201 -5.11 -10.08 -27.56
N GLY A 202 -4.83 -9.70 -26.30
CA GLY A 202 -4.88 -8.32 -25.82
C GLY A 202 -6.28 -7.79 -25.50
N ARG A 203 -7.32 -8.65 -25.48
CA ARG A 203 -8.68 -8.22 -25.13
C ARG A 203 -8.84 -8.13 -23.63
N VAL A 204 -9.48 -7.06 -23.17
CA VAL A 204 -9.73 -6.81 -21.74
C VAL A 204 -11.13 -7.26 -21.38
N LEU A 205 -11.22 -8.14 -20.37
CA LEU A 205 -12.46 -8.66 -19.80
C LEU A 205 -12.51 -8.27 -18.31
N VAL A 206 -13.67 -7.81 -17.86
CA VAL A 206 -13.88 -7.31 -16.50
C VAL A 206 -15.00 -8.10 -15.83
N CYS A 207 -14.68 -8.83 -14.79
CA CYS A 207 -15.65 -9.54 -13.95
C CYS A 207 -16.26 -8.61 -12.91
N THR A 208 -17.56 -8.66 -12.74
CA THR A 208 -18.32 -7.85 -11.80
C THR A 208 -19.41 -8.68 -11.10
N ASP A 209 -20.09 -8.08 -10.11
CA ASP A 209 -21.29 -8.69 -9.50
C ASP A 209 -22.53 -8.66 -10.44
N HIS A 210 -22.32 -8.36 -11.74
CA HIS A 210 -23.33 -8.51 -12.79
C HIS A 210 -22.71 -8.94 -14.12
N GLY A 211 -22.03 -10.11 -14.11
CA GLY A 211 -21.47 -10.73 -15.30
C GLY A 211 -20.10 -10.20 -15.72
N ILE A 212 -19.79 -10.44 -16.98
CA ILE A 212 -18.51 -10.14 -17.60
C ILE A 212 -18.69 -8.96 -18.56
N ASN A 213 -17.89 -7.93 -18.38
CA ASN A 213 -17.86 -6.79 -19.28
C ASN A 213 -16.66 -6.94 -20.24
N ILE A 214 -16.91 -6.89 -21.53
CA ILE A 214 -15.89 -6.99 -22.58
C ILE A 214 -15.60 -5.58 -23.06
N TYR A 215 -14.36 -5.12 -22.85
CA TYR A 215 -13.93 -3.78 -23.24
C TYR A 215 -13.58 -3.70 -24.72
N ASN A 216 -14.09 -2.68 -25.37
CA ASN A 216 -13.74 -2.32 -26.74
C ASN A 216 -12.80 -1.10 -26.72
N PRO A 217 -11.52 -1.23 -27.11
CA PRO A 217 -10.57 -0.13 -27.05
C PRO A 217 -10.83 0.98 -28.10
N GLN A 218 -11.52 0.68 -29.22
CA GLN A 218 -11.83 1.65 -30.25
C GLN A 218 -12.96 2.60 -29.83
N THR A 219 -14.02 2.05 -29.25
CA THR A 219 -15.19 2.83 -28.78
C THR A 219 -15.05 3.28 -27.32
N ARG A 220 -14.08 2.72 -26.57
CA ARG A 220 -13.93 2.88 -25.12
C ARG A 220 -15.21 2.53 -24.33
N GLN A 221 -15.97 1.57 -24.82
CA GLN A 221 -17.21 1.10 -24.22
C GLN A 221 -17.10 -0.35 -23.76
N MET A 222 -17.99 -0.75 -22.86
CA MET A 222 -18.08 -2.11 -22.37
C MET A 222 -19.40 -2.75 -22.79
N ARG A 223 -19.34 -4.04 -23.16
CA ARG A 223 -20.50 -4.88 -23.41
C ARG A 223 -20.59 -5.98 -22.37
N ASN A 224 -21.72 -6.08 -21.70
CA ASN A 224 -21.94 -7.11 -20.68
C ASN A 224 -22.45 -8.44 -21.28
N VAL A 225 -21.95 -9.55 -20.73
CA VAL A 225 -22.40 -10.93 -21.05
C VAL A 225 -22.43 -11.76 -19.77
N ILE A 226 -23.50 -12.53 -19.60
CA ILE A 226 -23.66 -13.52 -18.55
C ILE A 226 -23.60 -14.93 -19.18
N VAL A 227 -22.76 -15.80 -18.63
CA VAL A 227 -22.67 -17.20 -19.05
C VAL A 227 -23.55 -18.04 -18.13
N THR A 228 -24.32 -18.98 -18.70
CA THR A 228 -25.18 -19.89 -17.98
C THR A 228 -24.74 -21.34 -18.20
N ASP A 229 -25.07 -22.21 -17.26
CA ASP A 229 -25.02 -23.66 -17.46
C ASP A 229 -26.13 -24.14 -18.42
N PRO A 230 -26.06 -25.38 -18.94
CA PRO A 230 -27.07 -25.91 -19.84
C PRO A 230 -28.48 -25.95 -19.26
N SER A 231 -28.62 -26.12 -17.96
CA SER A 231 -29.94 -26.11 -17.28
C SER A 231 -30.46 -24.69 -16.98
N ARG A 232 -29.65 -23.66 -17.23
CA ARG A 232 -29.90 -22.24 -16.90
C ARG A 232 -30.16 -21.99 -15.41
N ARG A 233 -29.74 -22.91 -14.57
CA ARG A 233 -29.87 -22.78 -13.11
C ARG A 233 -28.74 -21.99 -12.48
N TYR A 234 -27.55 -22.14 -13.02
CA TYR A 234 -26.34 -21.48 -12.54
C TYR A 234 -25.82 -20.51 -13.58
N THR A 235 -25.28 -19.37 -13.10
CA THR A 235 -24.84 -18.29 -13.99
C THR A 235 -23.57 -17.64 -13.48
N THR A 236 -22.90 -16.91 -14.36
CA THR A 236 -21.81 -16.00 -14.02
C THR A 236 -22.31 -14.59 -13.66
N ALA A 237 -23.54 -14.44 -13.16
CA ALA A 237 -24.02 -13.13 -12.69
C ALA A 237 -23.06 -12.54 -11.64
N TRP A 238 -22.54 -13.37 -10.73
CA TRP A 238 -21.46 -12.98 -9.82
C TRP A 238 -20.13 -13.57 -10.30
N ALA A 239 -19.61 -13.01 -11.41
CA ALA A 239 -18.32 -13.41 -11.97
C ALA A 239 -17.17 -12.88 -11.11
N TYR A 240 -16.35 -13.79 -10.58
CA TYR A 240 -15.25 -13.44 -9.70
C TYR A 240 -13.89 -13.42 -10.43
N ASP A 241 -13.68 -14.37 -11.33
CA ASP A 241 -12.44 -14.42 -12.10
C ASP A 241 -12.66 -15.05 -13.48
N ILE A 242 -11.77 -14.71 -14.42
CA ILE A 242 -11.75 -15.24 -15.77
C ILE A 242 -10.31 -15.41 -16.24
N ILE A 243 -10.01 -16.55 -16.87
CA ILE A 243 -8.70 -16.83 -17.47
C ILE A 243 -8.85 -17.47 -18.83
N ASP A 244 -7.81 -17.34 -19.66
CA ASP A 244 -7.67 -17.99 -20.96
C ASP A 244 -6.77 -19.22 -20.83
N ASP A 245 -7.26 -20.40 -21.28
CA ASP A 245 -6.48 -21.63 -21.20
C ASP A 245 -5.39 -21.76 -22.29
N GLY A 246 -5.37 -20.85 -23.25
CA GLY A 246 -4.48 -20.91 -24.41
C GLY A 246 -4.93 -21.92 -25.49
N GLN A 247 -6.10 -22.54 -25.33
CA GLN A 247 -6.69 -23.49 -26.27
C GLN A 247 -8.00 -22.96 -26.91
N GLY A 248 -8.18 -21.63 -26.86
CA GLY A 248 -9.34 -20.95 -27.41
C GLY A 248 -10.57 -20.94 -26.51
N ARG A 249 -10.40 -21.16 -25.22
CA ARG A 249 -11.50 -21.16 -24.24
C ARG A 249 -11.22 -20.22 -23.10
N TYR A 250 -12.28 -19.60 -22.57
CA TYR A 250 -12.28 -18.94 -21.28
C TYR A 250 -12.80 -19.87 -20.19
N TRP A 251 -12.17 -19.80 -19.05
CA TRP A 251 -12.58 -20.40 -17.79
C TRP A 251 -13.02 -19.29 -16.87
N ILE A 252 -14.25 -19.37 -16.37
CA ILE A 252 -14.88 -18.30 -15.60
C ILE A 252 -15.36 -18.90 -14.30
N CYS A 253 -15.02 -18.31 -13.16
CA CYS A 253 -15.58 -18.73 -11.89
C CYS A 253 -16.66 -17.77 -11.40
N SER A 254 -17.61 -18.31 -10.67
CA SER A 254 -18.73 -17.60 -10.08
C SER A 254 -18.87 -17.94 -8.60
N TYR A 255 -19.26 -16.93 -7.80
CA TYR A 255 -19.44 -17.10 -6.37
C TYR A 255 -20.49 -18.18 -6.03
N MET A 256 -21.54 -18.31 -6.83
CA MET A 256 -22.61 -19.29 -6.60
C MET A 256 -22.83 -20.27 -7.75
N GLY A 257 -21.81 -20.50 -8.57
CA GLY A 257 -22.00 -21.30 -9.78
C GLY A 257 -20.84 -22.21 -10.16
N GLY A 258 -19.78 -22.30 -9.34
CA GLY A 258 -18.61 -23.11 -9.70
C GLY A 258 -17.80 -22.53 -10.85
N VAL A 259 -17.39 -23.36 -11.81
CA VAL A 259 -16.54 -22.98 -12.93
C VAL A 259 -17.22 -23.29 -14.26
N PHE A 260 -17.30 -22.28 -15.11
CA PHE A 260 -17.86 -22.36 -16.49
C PHE A 260 -16.71 -22.32 -17.50
N VAL A 261 -16.82 -23.13 -18.55
CA VAL A 261 -15.88 -23.12 -19.67
C VAL A 261 -16.66 -22.79 -20.94
N ILE A 262 -16.17 -21.83 -21.68
CA ILE A 262 -16.81 -21.37 -22.93
C ILE A 262 -15.75 -21.04 -23.97
N SER A 263 -16.01 -21.38 -25.24
CA SER A 263 -15.12 -21.00 -26.33
C SER A 263 -15.08 -19.48 -26.50
N LYS A 264 -13.88 -18.93 -26.76
CA LYS A 264 -13.69 -17.50 -26.99
C LYS A 264 -14.62 -16.97 -28.08
N LYS A 265 -14.70 -17.71 -29.21
CA LYS A 265 -15.57 -17.36 -30.33
C LYS A 265 -17.04 -17.18 -29.89
N LYS A 266 -17.55 -18.08 -29.05
CA LYS A 266 -18.93 -18.04 -28.57
C LYS A 266 -19.19 -16.88 -27.62
N LEU A 267 -18.31 -16.64 -26.66
CA LEU A 267 -18.43 -15.50 -25.73
C LEU A 267 -18.31 -14.16 -26.43
N LEU A 268 -17.29 -14.01 -27.26
CA LEU A 268 -17.01 -12.77 -27.97
C LEU A 268 -18.03 -12.47 -29.07
N GLY A 269 -18.55 -13.51 -29.73
CA GLY A 269 -19.59 -13.39 -30.76
C GLY A 269 -21.02 -13.33 -30.22
N ALA A 270 -21.22 -13.35 -28.90
CA ALA A 270 -22.56 -13.31 -28.31
C ALA A 270 -23.29 -12.01 -28.70
N THR A 271 -24.46 -12.14 -29.31
CA THR A 271 -25.34 -11.02 -29.65
C THR A 271 -26.43 -10.80 -28.60
N THR A 272 -26.60 -11.75 -27.68
CA THR A 272 -27.54 -11.69 -26.56
C THR A 272 -26.81 -11.45 -25.24
N PRO A 273 -27.45 -10.85 -24.24
CA PRO A 273 -26.84 -10.64 -22.93
C PRO A 273 -26.47 -11.94 -22.20
N THR A 274 -27.04 -13.08 -22.61
CA THR A 274 -26.83 -14.37 -21.98
C THR A 274 -26.38 -15.40 -23.00
N VAL A 275 -25.36 -16.19 -22.64
CA VAL A 275 -24.79 -17.25 -23.49
C VAL A 275 -24.55 -18.51 -22.69
N MET A 276 -24.77 -19.69 -23.32
CA MET A 276 -24.62 -20.98 -22.66
C MET A 276 -23.15 -21.44 -22.65
N ALA A 277 -22.65 -21.91 -21.54
CA ALA A 277 -21.32 -22.53 -21.41
C ALA A 277 -21.21 -23.82 -22.25
N ASP A 278 -19.99 -24.16 -22.66
CA ASP A 278 -19.69 -25.44 -23.30
C ASP A 278 -19.49 -26.56 -22.28
N ARG A 279 -18.98 -26.21 -21.09
CA ARG A 279 -18.81 -27.12 -19.95
C ARG A 279 -19.04 -26.35 -18.64
N HIS A 280 -19.54 -27.06 -17.64
CA HIS A 280 -19.78 -26.54 -16.30
C HIS A 280 -19.28 -27.52 -15.24
N PHE A 281 -18.44 -27.06 -14.33
CA PHE A 281 -17.94 -27.78 -13.18
C PHE A 281 -18.62 -27.27 -11.92
N LEU A 282 -19.29 -28.11 -11.20
CA LEU A 282 -19.95 -27.81 -9.93
C LEU A 282 -19.87 -28.99 -8.97
N LYS A 283 -20.36 -30.15 -9.40
CA LYS A 283 -20.41 -31.35 -8.56
C LYS A 283 -19.04 -31.99 -8.37
N GLU A 284 -18.17 -31.82 -9.34
CA GLU A 284 -16.82 -32.33 -9.33
C GLU A 284 -15.88 -31.51 -8.42
N LEU A 285 -16.26 -30.27 -8.07
CA LEU A 285 -15.49 -29.39 -7.20
C LEU A 285 -15.82 -29.63 -5.73
N GLN A 286 -14.86 -29.28 -4.86
CA GLN A 286 -15.08 -29.33 -3.41
C GLN A 286 -16.13 -28.34 -2.91
N GLY A 287 -16.40 -27.24 -3.65
CA GLY A 287 -17.37 -26.21 -3.30
C GLY A 287 -17.88 -25.47 -4.52
N MET A 288 -19.02 -24.80 -4.36
CA MET A 288 -19.64 -24.01 -5.44
C MET A 288 -19.19 -22.55 -5.48
N HIS A 289 -18.63 -22.04 -4.38
CA HIS A 289 -18.21 -20.66 -4.24
C HIS A 289 -16.74 -20.51 -4.68
N VAL A 290 -16.52 -20.38 -5.98
CA VAL A 290 -15.16 -20.26 -6.54
C VAL A 290 -14.81 -18.79 -6.72
N LEU A 291 -13.68 -18.36 -6.15
CA LEU A 291 -13.27 -16.96 -6.11
C LEU A 291 -12.12 -16.60 -7.05
N GLN A 292 -11.30 -17.58 -7.42
CA GLN A 292 -10.09 -17.28 -8.19
C GLN A 292 -9.68 -18.49 -9.01
N LEU A 293 -9.19 -18.18 -10.22
CA LEU A 293 -8.62 -19.15 -11.14
C LEU A 293 -7.20 -18.72 -11.52
N VAL A 294 -6.26 -19.67 -11.52
CA VAL A 294 -4.94 -19.45 -12.10
C VAL A 294 -4.56 -20.64 -12.98
N LYS A 295 -3.74 -20.38 -14.01
CA LYS A 295 -3.23 -21.40 -14.92
C LYS A 295 -1.72 -21.55 -14.74
N ASP A 296 -1.25 -22.76 -14.49
CA ASP A 296 0.18 -23.04 -14.42
C ASP A 296 0.85 -23.13 -15.79
N GLY A 297 2.17 -23.24 -15.80
CA GLY A 297 2.97 -23.35 -17.03
C GLY A 297 2.68 -24.60 -17.87
N ARG A 298 1.91 -25.58 -17.35
CA ARG A 298 1.46 -26.79 -18.05
C ARG A 298 0.01 -26.74 -18.52
N GLY A 299 -0.65 -25.61 -18.32
CA GLY A 299 -2.05 -25.44 -18.71
C GLY A 299 -3.05 -26.07 -17.76
N ARG A 300 -2.67 -26.44 -16.53
CA ARG A 300 -3.59 -26.92 -15.50
C ARG A 300 -4.21 -25.69 -14.81
N ILE A 301 -5.52 -25.79 -14.53
CA ILE A 301 -6.30 -24.72 -13.92
C ILE A 301 -6.44 -25.00 -12.43
N TYR A 302 -6.10 -24.05 -11.60
CA TYR A 302 -6.29 -24.13 -10.16
C TYR A 302 -7.48 -23.26 -9.78
N ALA A 303 -8.41 -23.83 -9.01
CA ALA A 303 -9.64 -23.17 -8.57
C ALA A 303 -9.65 -23.06 -7.04
N ARG A 304 -9.66 -21.83 -6.53
CA ARG A 304 -9.73 -21.51 -5.10
C ARG A 304 -11.16 -21.26 -4.68
N MET A 305 -11.61 -21.95 -3.63
CA MET A 305 -12.94 -21.78 -3.07
C MET A 305 -12.98 -20.78 -1.92
N TYR A 306 -14.12 -20.12 -1.73
CA TYR A 306 -14.39 -19.26 -0.58
C TYR A 306 -14.43 -20.04 0.73
N ASP A 307 -15.14 -21.17 0.70
CA ASP A 307 -15.41 -21.97 1.90
C ASP A 307 -14.21 -22.77 2.39
N ARG A 308 -13.15 -22.83 1.65
CA ARG A 308 -11.88 -23.55 1.85
C ARG A 308 -11.63 -24.58 0.76
N GLY A 309 -10.38 -24.92 0.61
CA GLY A 309 -9.92 -25.91 -0.35
C GLY A 309 -9.37 -25.31 -1.64
N LEU A 310 -8.66 -26.17 -2.35
CA LEU A 310 -8.04 -25.86 -3.65
C LEU A 310 -8.18 -27.08 -4.55
N ASP A 311 -8.80 -26.90 -5.70
CA ASP A 311 -8.89 -27.90 -6.74
C ASP A 311 -7.97 -27.58 -7.92
N ARG A 312 -7.47 -28.63 -8.57
CA ARG A 312 -6.73 -28.56 -9.82
C ARG A 312 -7.50 -29.26 -10.92
N ILE A 313 -7.68 -28.60 -12.06
CA ILE A 313 -8.43 -29.14 -13.19
C ILE A 313 -7.47 -29.23 -14.37
N SER A 314 -7.40 -30.39 -14.99
CA SER A 314 -6.67 -30.56 -16.26
C SER A 314 -7.50 -29.96 -17.38
N SER A 315 -6.97 -28.91 -18.06
CA SER A 315 -7.65 -28.30 -19.22
C SER A 315 -7.75 -29.25 -20.42
N ALA A 316 -6.89 -30.26 -20.50
CA ALA A 316 -6.88 -31.24 -21.57
C ALA A 316 -7.88 -32.39 -21.31
N THR A 317 -7.88 -32.97 -20.11
CA THR A 317 -8.69 -34.15 -19.78
C THR A 317 -9.97 -33.83 -19.02
N MET A 318 -10.15 -32.59 -18.57
CA MET A 318 -11.28 -32.12 -17.76
C MET A 318 -11.44 -32.86 -16.43
N ARG A 319 -10.38 -33.50 -15.94
CA ARG A 319 -10.36 -34.17 -14.64
C ARG A 319 -10.04 -33.19 -13.53
N VAL A 320 -10.75 -33.33 -12.40
CA VAL A 320 -10.57 -32.55 -11.18
C VAL A 320 -9.78 -33.37 -10.16
N GLU A 321 -8.86 -32.73 -9.49
CA GLU A 321 -8.06 -33.26 -8.39
C GLU A 321 -8.14 -32.29 -7.21
N HIS A 322 -8.37 -32.80 -6.01
CA HIS A 322 -8.44 -32.02 -4.78
C HIS A 322 -7.04 -31.92 -4.15
N LEU A 323 -6.41 -30.73 -4.23
CA LEU A 323 -5.05 -30.52 -3.73
C LEU A 323 -4.99 -30.14 -2.26
N VAL A 324 -5.93 -29.30 -1.82
CA VAL A 324 -6.06 -28.86 -0.43
C VAL A 324 -7.49 -29.10 0.00
N GLY A 325 -7.66 -29.78 1.14
CA GLY A 325 -8.97 -30.14 1.66
C GLY A 325 -9.75 -28.95 2.22
N LYS A 326 -11.05 -29.18 2.46
CA LYS A 326 -12.00 -28.18 3.00
C LYS A 326 -11.69 -27.72 4.43
N ASP A 327 -10.77 -28.36 5.13
CA ASP A 327 -10.31 -27.99 6.46
C ASP A 327 -9.33 -26.78 6.43
N ARG A 328 -8.78 -26.45 5.27
CA ARG A 328 -7.74 -25.41 5.12
C ARG A 328 -8.22 -24.25 4.24
N LEU A 329 -8.04 -23.03 4.76
CA LEU A 329 -8.29 -21.80 4.01
C LEU A 329 -7.14 -21.54 3.05
N VAL A 330 -7.48 -21.29 1.79
CA VAL A 330 -6.57 -20.74 0.77
C VAL A 330 -7.06 -19.33 0.47
N SER A 331 -6.25 -18.30 0.74
CA SER A 331 -6.67 -16.91 0.65
C SER A 331 -6.34 -16.25 -0.69
N ASP A 332 -5.26 -16.68 -1.35
CA ASP A 332 -4.87 -16.16 -2.67
C ASP A 332 -3.99 -17.15 -3.44
N LEU A 333 -3.96 -16.98 -4.76
CA LEU A 333 -3.15 -17.76 -5.70
C LEU A 333 -2.42 -16.83 -6.66
N ILE A 334 -1.13 -17.10 -6.90
CA ILE A 334 -0.38 -16.47 -7.99
C ILE A 334 0.39 -17.52 -8.78
N VAL A 335 0.79 -17.12 -9.99
CA VAL A 335 1.70 -17.91 -10.83
C VAL A 335 2.99 -17.14 -10.98
N ASP A 336 4.12 -17.79 -10.67
CA ASP A 336 5.42 -17.18 -10.85
C ASP A 336 5.92 -17.28 -12.32
N ARG A 337 7.01 -16.59 -12.64
CA ARG A 337 7.62 -16.58 -13.99
C ARG A 337 8.05 -17.96 -14.48
N ARG A 338 8.16 -18.95 -13.60
CA ARG A 338 8.51 -20.34 -13.94
C ARG A 338 7.27 -21.20 -14.15
N GLY A 339 6.08 -20.64 -13.99
CA GLY A 339 4.81 -21.35 -14.10
C GLY A 339 4.44 -22.16 -12.86
N ASN A 340 5.07 -21.93 -11.71
CA ASN A 340 4.66 -22.54 -10.44
C ASN A 340 3.49 -21.75 -9.85
N VAL A 341 2.58 -22.47 -9.22
CA VAL A 341 1.46 -21.87 -8.48
C VAL A 341 1.83 -21.73 -7.01
N TRP A 342 1.71 -20.54 -6.48
CA TRP A 342 1.87 -20.25 -5.06
C TRP A 342 0.51 -19.98 -4.45
N ALA A 343 0.23 -20.62 -3.31
CA ALA A 343 -1.02 -20.49 -2.58
C ALA A 343 -0.75 -19.94 -1.18
N ALA A 344 -1.42 -18.85 -0.82
CA ALA A 344 -1.41 -18.34 0.54
C ALA A 344 -2.37 -19.14 1.41
N MET A 345 -1.86 -19.71 2.48
CA MET A 345 -2.62 -20.46 3.47
C MET A 345 -2.27 -19.95 4.87
N LYS A 346 -3.06 -20.40 5.87
CA LYS A 346 -2.80 -20.00 7.25
C LYS A 346 -1.37 -20.32 7.69
N GLY A 347 -0.57 -19.27 7.97
CA GLY A 347 0.81 -19.39 8.46
C GLY A 347 1.85 -19.86 7.43
N GLU A 348 1.46 -20.13 6.18
CA GLU A 348 2.38 -20.58 5.15
C GLU A 348 2.00 -20.09 3.75
N VAL A 349 3.00 -19.98 2.88
CA VAL A 349 2.81 -19.85 1.43
C VAL A 349 3.38 -21.10 0.78
N ARG A 350 2.52 -21.87 0.14
CA ARG A 350 2.86 -23.17 -0.45
C ARG A 350 3.01 -23.09 -1.96
N CYS A 351 4.09 -23.67 -2.48
CA CYS A 351 4.37 -23.75 -3.91
C CYS A 351 3.96 -25.12 -4.45
N PHE A 352 3.14 -25.13 -5.47
CA PHE A 352 2.81 -26.31 -6.27
C PHE A 352 3.64 -26.26 -7.56
N GLY A 353 4.76 -26.96 -7.59
CA GLY A 353 5.66 -27.01 -8.75
C GLY A 353 5.09 -27.83 -9.92
N PRO A 354 5.68 -27.68 -11.12
CA PRO A 354 5.29 -28.46 -12.30
C PRO A 354 5.69 -29.95 -12.20
N GLU A 355 6.68 -30.29 -11.42
CA GLU A 355 7.11 -31.68 -11.17
C GLU A 355 6.84 -32.06 -9.73
N SER A 356 6.61 -33.34 -9.49
CA SER A 356 6.33 -33.97 -8.20
C SER A 356 7.45 -33.84 -7.14
N ALA A 357 8.38 -32.95 -7.36
CA ALA A 357 9.41 -32.59 -6.40
C ALA A 357 8.77 -31.75 -5.30
N ALA A 358 8.74 -32.33 -4.12
CA ALA A 358 8.42 -31.76 -2.82
C ALA A 358 7.80 -30.36 -2.83
N ASP A 359 6.54 -30.30 -2.48
CA ASP A 359 5.87 -29.05 -2.11
C ASP A 359 6.80 -28.17 -1.27
N ARG A 360 7.21 -27.03 -1.81
CA ARG A 360 7.99 -26.06 -1.05
C ARG A 360 7.03 -25.21 -0.26
N SER A 361 7.07 -25.31 1.05
CA SER A 361 6.34 -24.41 1.94
C SER A 361 7.30 -23.37 2.52
N LEU A 362 6.95 -22.10 2.39
CA LEU A 362 7.62 -21.01 3.06
C LEU A 362 6.80 -20.65 4.30
N HIS A 363 7.36 -20.92 5.49
CA HIS A 363 6.68 -20.57 6.73
C HIS A 363 6.91 -19.09 7.05
N ILE A 364 5.82 -18.39 7.38
CA ILE A 364 5.88 -17.00 7.80
C ILE A 364 5.86 -17.00 9.32
N THR A 365 7.04 -16.96 9.95
CA THR A 365 7.17 -16.95 11.41
C THR A 365 6.52 -15.71 12.03
N GLY A 366 5.81 -15.89 13.16
CA GLY A 366 5.19 -14.80 13.93
C GLY A 366 3.88 -14.29 13.36
N TYR A 367 3.17 -15.10 12.58
CA TYR A 367 1.83 -14.81 12.09
C TYR A 367 0.85 -15.90 12.51
N ASP A 368 0.07 -15.63 13.53
CA ASP A 368 -1.15 -16.39 13.83
C ASP A 368 -2.24 -15.94 12.85
N ALA A 369 -2.18 -16.49 11.65
CA ALA A 369 -2.96 -15.99 10.54
C ALA A 369 -4.46 -16.29 10.70
N ALA A 370 -5.18 -15.35 11.26
CA ALA A 370 -6.61 -15.18 10.97
C ALA A 370 -6.83 -14.36 9.69
N ASP A 371 -5.82 -13.64 9.18
CA ASP A 371 -5.94 -12.71 8.07
C ASP A 371 -5.56 -13.35 6.73
N ALA A 372 -6.43 -13.12 5.74
CA ALA A 372 -6.21 -13.51 4.36
C ALA A 372 -4.99 -12.77 3.80
N ALA A 373 -3.97 -13.51 3.35
CA ALA A 373 -2.84 -12.93 2.65
C ALA A 373 -3.18 -12.70 1.18
N MET A 374 -2.69 -11.59 0.61
CA MET A 374 -2.62 -11.35 -0.83
C MET A 374 -1.19 -11.58 -1.29
N LEU A 375 -1.02 -12.20 -2.44
CA LEU A 375 0.28 -12.53 -3.00
C LEU A 375 0.60 -11.71 -4.26
N CYS A 376 1.87 -11.45 -4.51
CA CYS A 376 2.37 -10.90 -5.76
C CYS A 376 3.76 -11.46 -6.06
N GLU A 377 4.02 -11.81 -7.32
CA GLU A 377 5.37 -12.15 -7.78
C GLU A 377 6.11 -10.88 -8.19
N VAL A 378 7.28 -10.65 -7.60
CA VAL A 378 8.08 -9.46 -7.82
C VAL A 378 9.52 -9.88 -8.09
N GLU A 379 9.94 -9.85 -9.35
CA GLU A 379 11.31 -10.15 -9.80
C GLU A 379 11.86 -11.48 -9.24
N GLY A 380 11.02 -12.52 -9.21
CA GLY A 380 11.37 -13.86 -8.75
C GLY A 380 11.31 -14.08 -7.25
N ASN A 381 10.81 -13.11 -6.48
CA ASN A 381 10.45 -13.23 -5.08
C ASN A 381 8.92 -13.20 -4.92
N VAL A 382 8.43 -13.85 -3.89
CA VAL A 382 7.00 -13.78 -3.53
C VAL A 382 6.83 -12.73 -2.45
N TRP A 383 5.94 -11.78 -2.70
CA TRP A 383 5.49 -10.81 -1.71
C TRP A 383 4.13 -11.23 -1.19
N ALA A 384 3.96 -11.16 0.11
CA ALA A 384 2.69 -11.42 0.79
C ALA A 384 2.26 -10.19 1.58
N VAL A 385 1.01 -9.78 1.43
CA VAL A 385 0.40 -8.70 2.21
C VAL A 385 -0.62 -9.30 3.15
N MET A 386 -0.49 -9.04 4.44
CA MET A 386 -1.32 -9.58 5.52
C MET A 386 -1.74 -8.44 6.44
N GLY A 387 -3.02 -8.07 6.38
CA GLY A 387 -3.49 -6.89 7.11
C GLY A 387 -2.78 -5.62 6.64
N SER A 388 -1.99 -4.98 7.50
CA SER A 388 -1.15 -3.82 7.17
C SER A 388 0.28 -4.18 6.79
N ASP A 389 0.69 -5.44 7.03
CA ASP A 389 2.08 -5.88 6.86
C ASP A 389 2.35 -6.40 5.45
N CYS A 390 3.47 -5.98 4.90
CA CYS A 390 4.04 -6.52 3.68
C CYS A 390 5.24 -7.40 4.04
N CYS A 391 5.29 -8.60 3.48
CA CYS A 391 6.36 -9.57 3.68
C CYS A 391 7.00 -9.93 2.34
N ILE A 392 8.32 -9.87 2.25
CA ILE A 392 9.09 -10.40 1.12
C ILE A 392 9.63 -11.75 1.52
N LEU A 393 9.21 -12.79 0.82
CA LEU A 393 9.65 -14.15 1.04
C LEU A 393 10.86 -14.44 0.17
N GLY A 394 12.05 -14.40 0.75
CA GLY A 394 13.30 -14.67 0.04
C GLY A 394 13.45 -16.16 -0.28
N LYS A 395 14.21 -16.45 -1.36
CA LYS A 395 14.54 -17.85 -1.76
C LYS A 395 15.41 -18.58 -0.74
N ASP A 396 16.11 -17.84 0.11
CA ASP A 396 16.97 -18.31 1.19
C ASP A 396 16.18 -18.59 2.50
N GLY A 397 14.85 -18.46 2.48
CA GLY A 397 13.98 -18.61 3.64
C GLY A 397 13.95 -17.40 4.57
N LYS A 398 14.70 -16.34 4.25
CA LYS A 398 14.60 -15.09 5.01
C LYS A 398 13.38 -14.30 4.61
N THR A 399 12.72 -13.74 5.59
CA THR A 399 11.56 -12.87 5.40
C THR A 399 11.90 -11.45 5.80
N THR A 400 11.73 -10.51 4.87
CA THR A 400 11.78 -9.08 5.17
C THR A 400 10.36 -8.58 5.37
N ARG A 401 10.10 -7.86 6.44
CA ARG A 401 8.77 -7.30 6.76
C ARG A 401 8.82 -5.79 6.83
N PHE A 402 7.75 -5.16 6.40
CA PHE A 402 7.52 -3.73 6.51
C PHE A 402 6.03 -3.43 6.44
N ALA A 403 5.63 -2.25 6.90
CA ALA A 403 4.26 -1.76 6.76
C ALA A 403 4.27 -0.32 6.24
N VAL A 404 3.17 0.08 5.60
CA VAL A 404 2.94 1.48 5.25
C VAL A 404 2.08 2.09 6.36
N PRO A 405 2.63 3.02 7.16
CA PRO A 405 1.91 3.59 8.30
C PRO A 405 0.57 4.21 7.89
N GLY A 406 -0.49 3.88 8.64
CA GLY A 406 -1.83 4.40 8.39
C GLY A 406 -2.51 3.92 7.10
N PHE A 407 -1.91 2.97 6.37
CA PHE A 407 -2.47 2.42 5.14
C PHE A 407 -2.74 0.93 5.28
N ARG A 408 -3.96 0.52 4.97
CA ARG A 408 -4.36 -0.90 4.90
C ARG A 408 -4.47 -1.31 3.44
N PRO A 409 -3.55 -2.11 2.91
CA PRO A 409 -3.64 -2.62 1.55
C PRO A 409 -4.85 -3.55 1.36
N LEU A 410 -5.54 -3.39 0.23
CA LEU A 410 -6.64 -4.23 -0.23
C LEU A 410 -6.37 -4.83 -1.61
N ALA A 411 -5.31 -4.37 -2.27
CA ALA A 411 -4.80 -4.91 -3.53
C ALA A 411 -3.29 -4.80 -3.56
N ILE A 412 -2.65 -5.69 -4.30
CA ILE A 412 -1.22 -5.65 -4.60
C ILE A 412 -0.99 -5.95 -6.08
N CYS A 413 -0.10 -5.20 -6.71
CA CYS A 413 0.31 -5.41 -8.10
C CYS A 413 1.78 -5.01 -8.29
N TYR A 414 2.55 -5.80 -9.00
CA TYR A 414 3.87 -5.40 -9.47
C TYR A 414 3.77 -4.66 -10.81
N ASP A 415 4.31 -3.46 -10.87
CA ASP A 415 4.46 -2.70 -12.10
C ASP A 415 5.91 -2.78 -12.62
N PRO A 416 6.16 -3.53 -13.71
CA PRO A 416 7.50 -3.69 -14.25
C PRO A 416 8.05 -2.42 -14.92
N VAL A 417 7.19 -1.48 -15.31
CA VAL A 417 7.62 -0.23 -15.98
C VAL A 417 8.29 0.70 -14.98
N SER A 418 7.64 0.97 -13.86
CA SER A 418 8.21 1.78 -12.77
C SER A 418 9.11 0.98 -11.82
N ARG A 419 9.17 -0.35 -11.98
CA ARG A 419 9.80 -1.28 -11.02
C ARG A 419 9.34 -1.04 -9.58
N SER A 420 8.03 -0.88 -9.43
CA SER A 420 7.39 -0.62 -8.13
C SER A 420 6.32 -1.65 -7.83
N VAL A 421 6.12 -1.91 -6.55
CA VAL A 421 4.93 -2.60 -6.06
C VAL A 421 3.88 -1.57 -5.73
N LEU A 422 2.71 -1.73 -6.31
CA LEU A 422 1.55 -0.87 -6.11
C LEU A 422 0.58 -1.53 -5.13
N LEU A 423 0.20 -0.82 -4.10
CA LEU A 423 -0.80 -1.26 -3.13
C LEU A 423 -2.05 -0.38 -3.29
N GLY A 424 -3.21 -1.01 -3.47
CA GLY A 424 -4.50 -0.32 -3.48
C GLY A 424 -5.14 -0.35 -2.10
N GLY A 425 -5.85 0.70 -1.76
CA GLY A 425 -6.57 0.81 -0.49
C GLY A 425 -7.77 1.74 -0.61
N ASN A 426 -8.25 2.24 0.53
CA ASN A 426 -9.30 3.23 0.54
C ASN A 426 -8.77 4.56 0.00
N ASP A 427 -9.35 5.02 -1.10
CA ASP A 427 -9.14 6.32 -1.72
C ASP A 427 -7.67 6.65 -2.04
N ALA A 428 -6.81 5.63 -2.16
CA ALA A 428 -5.41 5.85 -2.47
C ALA A 428 -4.72 4.64 -3.12
N VAL A 429 -3.62 4.94 -3.81
CA VAL A 429 -2.61 3.99 -4.25
C VAL A 429 -1.30 4.32 -3.55
N VAL A 430 -0.60 3.31 -3.06
CA VAL A 430 0.77 3.43 -2.55
C VAL A 430 1.71 2.76 -3.53
N SER A 431 2.75 3.46 -3.94
CA SER A 431 3.82 2.94 -4.80
C SER A 431 5.10 2.73 -3.99
N ILE A 432 5.65 1.52 -4.07
CA ILE A 432 6.88 1.14 -3.37
C ILE A 432 7.93 0.75 -4.43
N PRO A 433 8.89 1.62 -4.75
CA PRO A 433 10.01 1.26 -5.61
C PRO A 433 10.79 0.09 -5.01
N ILE A 434 11.02 -0.97 -5.79
CA ILE A 434 11.69 -2.19 -5.32
C ILE A 434 13.08 -1.87 -4.75
N ALA A 435 13.80 -0.95 -5.37
CA ALA A 435 15.12 -0.51 -4.91
C ALA A 435 15.14 -0.02 -3.45
N ASN A 436 14.02 0.52 -2.98
CA ASN A 436 13.92 1.04 -1.61
C ASN A 436 13.79 -0.07 -0.56
N VAL A 437 13.45 -1.29 -0.97
CA VAL A 437 13.15 -2.40 -0.06
C VAL A 437 14.12 -3.56 -0.24
N MET A 438 14.44 -3.95 -1.50
CA MET A 438 15.25 -5.14 -1.79
C MET A 438 16.74 -4.97 -1.52
N HIS A 439 17.28 -3.76 -1.63
CA HIS A 439 18.71 -3.51 -1.41
C HIS A 439 19.02 -3.13 0.04
N GLY A 440 18.08 -3.38 0.97
CA GLY A 440 18.14 -3.01 2.37
C GLY A 440 18.80 -1.66 2.43
N GLY A 441 18.02 -0.59 2.19
CA GLY A 441 18.57 0.73 1.89
C GLY A 441 19.88 0.91 2.61
N THR A 442 20.97 1.10 1.87
CA THR A 442 22.34 1.21 2.40
C THR A 442 22.58 2.49 3.22
N ASP A 443 21.51 3.10 3.65
CA ASP A 443 21.57 3.89 4.85
C ASP A 443 21.88 2.87 5.96
N LYS A 444 23.13 2.87 6.38
CA LYS A 444 23.51 2.37 7.70
C LYS A 444 22.69 3.20 8.69
N GLY A 445 21.39 2.88 8.75
CA GLY A 445 20.41 3.60 9.49
C GLY A 445 20.94 3.74 10.89
N HIS A 446 21.10 4.96 11.32
CA HIS A 446 21.36 5.21 12.71
C HIS A 446 20.23 4.51 13.44
N ARG A 447 20.58 3.41 14.12
CA ARG A 447 19.62 2.67 14.95
C ARG A 447 19.00 3.69 15.87
N GLY A 448 17.68 3.87 15.79
CA GLY A 448 16.97 4.75 16.68
C GLY A 448 17.31 4.37 18.11
N LYS A 449 17.48 5.34 18.97
CA LYS A 449 17.67 5.07 20.39
C LYS A 449 16.29 4.77 20.97
N LEU A 450 16.14 3.59 21.56
CA LEU A 450 14.92 3.21 22.27
C LEU A 450 14.88 3.94 23.62
N PHE A 451 13.74 4.54 23.93
CA PHE A 451 13.51 5.25 25.18
C PHE A 451 12.36 4.65 25.96
N LEU A 452 12.50 4.57 27.28
CA LEU A 452 11.41 4.32 28.18
C LEU A 452 10.59 5.61 28.33
N SER A 453 9.42 5.67 27.69
CA SER A 453 8.58 6.88 27.69
C SER A 453 7.62 6.93 28.87
N GLY A 454 7.29 5.77 29.46
CA GLY A 454 6.41 5.68 30.60
C GLY A 454 6.51 4.32 31.30
N VAL A 455 6.10 4.30 32.55
CA VAL A 455 5.85 3.07 33.30
C VAL A 455 4.49 3.20 33.97
N MET A 456 3.65 2.19 33.81
CA MET A 456 2.38 2.09 34.53
C MET A 456 2.46 0.95 35.55
N VAL A 457 1.99 1.20 36.73
CA VAL A 457 1.90 0.22 37.82
C VAL A 457 0.44 0.14 38.25
N ASP A 458 -0.15 -1.06 38.16
CA ASP A 458 -1.57 -1.30 38.42
C ASP A 458 -2.51 -0.32 37.69
N GLY A 459 -2.17 0.00 36.43
CA GLY A 459 -2.94 0.89 35.56
C GLY A 459 -2.79 2.38 35.85
N LYS A 460 -1.90 2.77 36.79
CA LYS A 460 -1.59 4.17 37.09
C LYS A 460 -0.18 4.53 36.63
N GLN A 461 -0.01 5.75 36.15
CA GLN A 461 1.31 6.26 35.80
C GLN A 461 2.24 6.23 37.03
N PHE A 462 3.38 5.56 36.89
CA PHE A 462 4.43 5.59 37.87
C PHE A 462 5.18 6.93 37.82
N THR A 463 5.28 7.61 38.93
CA THR A 463 6.05 8.85 39.09
C THR A 463 7.21 8.58 40.05
N SER A 464 8.39 8.94 39.64
CA SER A 464 9.61 8.85 40.44
C SER A 464 10.09 10.23 40.85
N ASP A 465 10.66 10.34 42.04
CA ASP A 465 11.36 11.56 42.50
C ASP A 465 12.62 11.85 41.64
N GLU A 466 13.12 10.85 40.90
CA GLU A 466 14.25 10.98 39.99
C GLU A 466 13.91 11.62 38.62
N GLY A 467 12.63 11.96 38.38
CA GLY A 467 12.20 12.67 37.19
C GLY A 467 11.54 11.78 36.13
N TYR A 468 11.85 12.01 34.83
CA TYR A 468 11.20 11.33 33.74
C TYR A 468 11.60 9.85 33.61
N PRO A 469 10.69 8.95 33.24
CA PRO A 469 10.95 7.51 33.05
C PRO A 469 12.16 7.18 32.19
N THR A 470 12.50 8.02 31.25
CA THR A 470 13.65 7.88 30.33
C THR A 470 15.01 7.80 31.05
N TYR A 471 15.09 8.33 32.25
CA TYR A 471 16.31 8.33 33.09
C TYR A 471 16.28 7.29 34.20
N LEU A 472 15.17 6.54 34.37
CA LEU A 472 15.07 5.47 35.36
C LEU A 472 16.04 4.33 35.03
N SER A 473 16.91 4.03 35.95
CA SER A 473 17.81 2.87 35.91
C SER A 473 17.31 1.71 36.76
N GLU A 474 16.57 2.01 37.81
CA GLU A 474 16.05 1.06 38.76
C GLU A 474 14.69 1.50 39.31
N MET A 475 13.85 0.56 39.65
CA MET A 475 12.53 0.79 40.23
C MET A 475 12.21 -0.27 41.29
N THR A 476 11.82 0.17 42.48
CA THR A 476 11.39 -0.70 43.55
C THR A 476 9.87 -0.60 43.75
N LEU A 477 9.20 -1.74 43.74
CA LEU A 477 7.75 -1.84 43.91
C LEU A 477 7.41 -2.66 45.17
N THR A 478 6.28 -2.36 45.76
CA THR A 478 5.74 -3.19 46.86
C THR A 478 5.15 -4.48 46.31
N ALA A 479 5.04 -5.51 47.15
CA ALA A 479 4.49 -6.82 46.76
C ALA A 479 3.03 -6.76 46.23
N ARG A 480 2.30 -5.68 46.46
CA ARG A 480 0.95 -5.45 45.94
C ARG A 480 0.96 -4.79 44.56
N GLN A 481 2.04 -4.15 44.19
CA GLN A 481 2.22 -3.45 42.91
C GLN A 481 2.87 -4.41 41.91
N ASN A 482 2.11 -5.36 41.42
CA ASN A 482 2.65 -6.48 40.66
C ASN A 482 2.20 -6.54 39.17
N ASN A 483 1.46 -5.53 38.72
CA ASN A 483 1.11 -5.38 37.29
C ASN A 483 1.87 -4.18 36.75
N VAL A 484 2.82 -4.43 35.84
CA VAL A 484 3.71 -3.40 35.33
C VAL A 484 3.61 -3.35 33.80
N THR A 485 3.43 -2.15 33.27
CA THR A 485 3.50 -1.90 31.83
C THR A 485 4.61 -0.92 31.54
N PHE A 486 5.59 -1.35 30.76
CA PHE A 486 6.65 -0.50 30.22
C PHE A 486 6.19 0.08 28.88
N GLN A 487 6.20 1.40 28.77
CA GLN A 487 5.90 2.12 27.56
C GLN A 487 7.22 2.56 26.92
N LEU A 488 7.53 1.97 25.80
CA LEU A 488 8.74 2.26 25.05
C LEU A 488 8.41 3.03 23.78
N THR A 489 9.31 3.90 23.39
CA THR A 489 9.25 4.59 22.11
C THR A 489 10.64 4.65 21.49
N ASP A 490 10.71 4.42 20.19
CA ASP A 490 11.82 4.93 19.42
C ASP A 490 11.39 6.27 18.83
N LEU A 491 12.31 7.18 18.69
CA LEU A 491 12.07 8.37 17.89
C LEU A 491 12.39 7.98 16.45
N PRO A 492 11.38 7.71 15.61
CA PRO A 492 11.62 7.19 14.26
C PRO A 492 12.43 8.22 13.49
N GLN A 493 13.65 7.84 13.18
CA GLN A 493 14.57 8.63 12.39
C GLN A 493 14.26 8.36 10.92
N SER A 494 13.58 9.28 10.25
CA SER A 494 13.41 9.32 8.80
C SER A 494 12.86 8.04 8.15
N GLY A 495 11.54 7.91 8.05
CA GLY A 495 10.88 6.97 7.11
C GLY A 495 11.35 5.52 7.14
N GLN A 496 11.93 5.07 8.25
CA GLN A 496 12.45 3.74 8.41
C GLN A 496 11.31 2.71 8.42
N GLN A 497 11.64 1.53 7.91
CA GLN A 497 10.80 0.34 8.02
C GLN A 497 10.38 0.15 9.49
N PRO A 498 9.14 -0.31 9.76
CA PRO A 498 8.73 -0.63 11.10
C PRO A 498 9.74 -1.60 11.72
N CYS A 499 10.30 -1.19 12.83
CA CYS A 499 11.27 -2.00 13.54
C CYS A 499 10.55 -3.14 14.26
N VAL A 500 11.20 -4.30 14.28
CA VAL A 500 10.85 -5.39 15.18
C VAL A 500 11.70 -5.22 16.44
N TYR A 501 11.04 -5.13 17.56
CA TYR A 501 11.71 -5.00 18.85
C TYR A 501 11.72 -6.34 19.55
N ALA A 502 12.87 -6.71 20.08
CA ALA A 502 13.00 -7.87 20.94
C ALA A 502 13.13 -7.42 22.39
N TYR A 503 12.33 -7.99 23.26
CA TYR A 503 12.39 -7.73 24.70
C TYR A 503 12.39 -9.03 25.50
N ARG A 504 12.89 -8.97 26.69
CA ARG A 504 12.89 -10.09 27.63
C ARG A 504 13.02 -9.56 29.06
N LEU A 505 12.10 -9.89 29.93
CA LEU A 505 12.24 -9.66 31.37
C LEU A 505 12.97 -10.86 31.97
N LYS A 506 14.24 -10.66 32.31
CA LYS A 506 15.05 -11.69 32.98
C LYS A 506 14.44 -12.00 34.34
N GLY A 507 14.23 -13.28 34.64
CA GLY A 507 13.50 -13.75 35.82
C GLY A 507 12.08 -14.21 35.52
N VAL A 508 11.49 -13.82 34.36
CA VAL A 508 10.16 -14.24 33.90
C VAL A 508 10.24 -14.93 32.54
N ASP A 509 10.80 -14.25 31.56
CA ASP A 509 10.84 -14.76 30.17
C ASP A 509 11.99 -15.74 29.97
N ARG A 510 11.70 -16.91 29.45
CA ARG A 510 12.72 -17.91 29.08
C ARG A 510 13.41 -17.57 27.77
N THR A 511 12.67 -16.97 26.82
CA THR A 511 13.13 -16.62 25.47
C THR A 511 12.83 -15.16 25.16
N TRP A 512 13.49 -14.62 24.15
CA TRP A 512 13.19 -13.30 23.63
C TRP A 512 11.77 -13.26 23.05
N GLN A 513 11.00 -12.25 23.45
CA GLN A 513 9.70 -11.92 22.90
C GLN A 513 9.88 -10.85 21.80
N TYR A 514 8.96 -10.81 20.83
CA TYR A 514 9.04 -9.86 19.73
C TYR A 514 7.75 -9.06 19.63
N ILE A 515 7.87 -7.75 19.46
CA ILE A 515 6.76 -6.82 19.30
C ILE A 515 7.00 -5.91 18.11
N HIS A 516 5.92 -5.56 17.42
CA HIS A 516 5.91 -4.70 16.24
C HIS A 516 5.05 -3.47 16.52
N GLY A 517 5.41 -2.31 15.98
CA GLY A 517 4.58 -1.10 16.04
C GLY A 517 5.34 0.15 16.44
N GLU A 518 4.66 1.27 16.36
CA GLU A 518 5.20 2.58 16.73
C GLU A 518 5.12 2.82 18.27
N ARG A 519 4.15 2.19 18.91
CA ARG A 519 3.96 2.23 20.37
C ARG A 519 4.15 0.84 20.95
N LEU A 520 5.10 0.73 21.83
CA LEU A 520 5.55 -0.53 22.41
C LEU A 520 5.13 -0.56 23.88
N ASP A 521 3.93 -1.09 24.16
CA ASP A 521 3.45 -1.31 25.51
C ASP A 521 3.70 -2.78 25.90
N ILE A 522 4.65 -3.02 26.81
CA ILE A 522 5.04 -4.35 27.30
C ILE A 522 4.49 -4.53 28.69
N SER A 523 3.51 -5.40 28.85
CA SER A 523 2.82 -5.63 30.11
C SER A 523 3.17 -6.97 30.74
N TYR A 524 3.48 -6.93 32.02
CA TYR A 524 3.65 -8.09 32.89
C TYR A 524 2.64 -8.02 34.01
N ASN A 525 1.83 -9.05 34.16
CA ASN A 525 0.78 -9.11 35.16
C ASN A 525 1.12 -10.15 36.25
N ALA A 526 0.75 -9.85 37.48
CA ALA A 526 0.94 -10.71 38.64
C ALA A 526 2.40 -11.18 38.81
N LEU A 527 3.36 -10.26 38.67
CA LEU A 527 4.77 -10.57 38.93
C LEU A 527 4.97 -11.03 40.35
N PRO A 528 5.59 -12.21 40.60
CA PRO A 528 5.97 -12.61 41.94
C PRO A 528 6.99 -11.64 42.55
N PRO A 529 7.14 -11.58 43.90
CA PRO A 529 8.24 -10.85 44.48
C PRO A 529 9.61 -11.40 44.03
N GLY A 530 10.51 -10.53 43.60
CA GLY A 530 11.82 -10.90 43.08
C GLY A 530 12.52 -9.75 42.39
N ASP A 531 13.76 -9.99 41.98
CA ASP A 531 14.57 -9.05 41.20
C ASP A 531 14.47 -9.40 39.70
N TYR A 532 14.20 -8.40 38.88
CA TYR A 532 13.97 -8.53 37.46
C TYR A 532 14.87 -7.57 36.66
N THR A 533 15.25 -7.97 35.47
CA THR A 533 16.07 -7.12 34.59
C THR A 533 15.57 -7.21 33.17
#